data_6f808cf51986c12069bf8a7209a718ba
#
_entry.id   6f808cf51986c12069bf8a7209a718ba
#
_cell.length_a   1.000
_cell.length_b   1.000
_cell.length_c   1.000
_cell.angle_alpha   90.00
_cell.angle_beta   90.00
_cell.angle_gamma   90.00
#
_symmetry.space_group_name_H-M   'P 1'
#
loop_
_entity.id
_entity.type
_entity.pdbx_description
1 polymer ?
#
loop_
_entity_poly.entity_id
_entity_poly.type
_entity_poly.pdbx_seq_one_letter_code
_entity_poly.pdbx_strand_id
1 'polypeptide(L)'
;MPPRIAIPIPHSDPEYVARSLPQYERAVEMAGGEPVRIPLDKAPSEIMKIIERCDAVLLPGSRADVDPAKYEASRHPSTAEADPKRDTVDELLLQDAYNMRKPVLGICYGLQILNVYRTGTLIQDLAECLPLEKRRVNHAAGRNVPVAHAVVVDLGSTLATIVNGAVGQEHGLSPLDREGHVFSRAKSADQEPPAAASEGKAMLIPVNSSHHQAVDAVGDGLRVVAHCPDDGVIEALEGTSADHFVLAVQWHPERSVDQDERSRAIFRAVVEAARARHRELVGVRGAVK
;
A
#
# COMPACT_ATOMS: atom_id res chain seq x y z
N MET A 1 14.66 -6.95 -20.59
CA MET A 1 14.11 -5.59 -20.49
C MET A 1 13.62 -5.40 -19.05
N PRO A 2 13.63 -4.19 -18.49
CA PRO A 2 13.03 -3.93 -17.18
C PRO A 2 11.53 -4.23 -17.25
N PRO A 3 10.91 -4.71 -16.16
CA PRO A 3 9.46 -4.89 -16.11
C PRO A 3 8.77 -3.53 -16.15
N ARG A 4 7.67 -3.45 -16.88
CA ARG A 4 6.87 -2.24 -17.10
C ARG A 4 5.80 -2.14 -16.03
N ILE A 5 5.85 -1.07 -15.23
CA ILE A 5 4.94 -0.86 -14.10
C ILE A 5 3.93 0.23 -14.47
N ALA A 6 2.68 -0.15 -14.62
CA ALA A 6 1.60 0.79 -14.90
C ALA A 6 1.34 1.69 -13.69
N ILE A 7 1.37 3.01 -13.88
CA ILE A 7 1.09 4.01 -12.86
C ILE A 7 0.02 4.95 -13.41
N PRO A 8 -1.22 4.92 -12.92
CA PRO A 8 -2.23 5.89 -13.31
C PRO A 8 -1.79 7.29 -12.88
N ILE A 9 -2.06 8.30 -13.70
CA ILE A 9 -1.88 9.68 -13.30
C ILE A 9 -2.68 9.90 -12.01
N PRO A 10 -2.04 10.41 -10.92
CA PRO A 10 -2.62 10.34 -9.57
C PRO A 10 -3.87 11.22 -9.37
N HIS A 11 -4.10 12.20 -10.23
CA HIS A 11 -5.26 13.11 -10.16
C HIS A 11 -5.41 13.90 -11.45
N SER A 12 -6.58 14.45 -11.72
CA SER A 12 -6.83 15.34 -12.87
C SER A 12 -6.20 16.74 -12.73
N ASP A 13 -5.79 17.14 -11.51
CA ASP A 13 -5.12 18.42 -11.25
C ASP A 13 -3.63 18.37 -11.66
N PRO A 14 -3.20 19.17 -12.67
CA PRO A 14 -1.84 19.13 -13.19
C PRO A 14 -0.76 19.53 -12.16
N GLU A 15 -1.07 20.45 -11.24
CA GLU A 15 -0.11 20.90 -10.21
C GLU A 15 0.17 19.77 -9.20
N TYR A 16 -0.89 19.06 -8.81
CA TYR A 16 -0.73 17.88 -7.96
C TYR A 16 0.09 16.80 -8.66
N VAL A 17 -0.20 16.52 -9.94
CA VAL A 17 0.52 15.54 -10.76
C VAL A 17 2.00 15.89 -10.87
N ALA A 18 2.33 17.13 -11.23
CA ALA A 18 3.72 17.57 -11.39
C ALA A 18 4.55 17.41 -10.10
N ARG A 19 3.90 17.49 -8.94
CA ARG A 19 4.56 17.36 -7.63
C ARG A 19 4.64 15.91 -7.14
N SER A 20 3.64 15.07 -7.42
CA SER A 20 3.51 13.75 -6.81
C SER A 20 4.00 12.61 -7.71
N LEU A 21 3.63 12.60 -8.99
CA LEU A 21 3.93 11.50 -9.91
C LEU A 21 5.43 11.19 -10.03
N PRO A 22 6.35 12.18 -10.13
CA PRO A 22 7.78 11.90 -10.25
C PRO A 22 8.36 11.10 -9.09
N GLN A 23 7.77 11.16 -7.88
CA GLN A 23 8.25 10.40 -6.72
C GLN A 23 7.99 8.90 -6.89
N TYR A 24 6.82 8.52 -7.42
CA TYR A 24 6.48 7.12 -7.73
C TYR A 24 7.33 6.59 -8.88
N GLU A 25 7.51 7.38 -9.95
CA GLU A 25 8.33 7.01 -11.10
C GLU A 25 9.77 6.75 -10.68
N ARG A 26 10.38 7.70 -9.92
CA ARG A 26 11.71 7.55 -9.37
C ARG A 26 11.86 6.30 -8.51
N ALA A 27 10.88 6.01 -7.64
CA ALA A 27 10.92 4.82 -6.79
C ALA A 27 10.91 3.52 -7.60
N VAL A 28 10.12 3.46 -8.68
CA VAL A 28 10.08 2.34 -9.63
C VAL A 28 11.41 2.20 -10.40
N GLU A 29 11.97 3.32 -10.87
CA GLU A 29 13.27 3.33 -11.58
C GLU A 29 14.41 2.86 -10.67
N MET A 30 14.46 3.34 -9.42
CA MET A 30 15.44 2.89 -8.41
C MET A 30 15.32 1.39 -8.10
N ALA A 31 14.12 0.83 -8.19
CA ALA A 31 13.88 -0.61 -8.06
C ALA A 31 14.21 -1.41 -9.34
N GLY A 32 14.58 -0.74 -10.42
CA GLY A 32 14.94 -1.35 -11.71
C GLY A 32 13.73 -1.75 -12.56
N GLY A 33 12.57 -1.09 -12.37
CA GLY A 33 11.39 -1.15 -13.23
C GLY A 33 11.36 0.01 -14.24
N GLU A 34 10.47 -0.08 -15.23
CA GLU A 34 10.14 0.99 -16.17
C GLU A 34 8.76 1.55 -15.79
N PRO A 35 8.64 2.79 -15.30
CA PRO A 35 7.34 3.39 -15.01
C PRO A 35 6.60 3.72 -16.31
N VAL A 36 5.34 3.34 -16.40
CA VAL A 36 4.45 3.60 -17.54
C VAL A 36 3.26 4.41 -17.08
N ARG A 37 3.19 5.67 -17.46
CA ARG A 37 2.04 6.54 -17.14
C ARG A 37 0.79 6.07 -17.84
N ILE A 38 -0.29 5.89 -17.08
CA ILE A 38 -1.61 5.60 -17.63
C ILE A 38 -2.43 6.91 -17.60
N PRO A 39 -2.75 7.47 -18.79
CA PRO A 39 -3.48 8.74 -18.87
C PRO A 39 -4.93 8.60 -18.43
N LEU A 40 -5.52 9.68 -17.88
CA LEU A 40 -6.91 9.71 -17.43
C LEU A 40 -7.91 10.22 -18.48
N ASP A 41 -7.42 10.77 -19.59
CA ASP A 41 -8.19 11.48 -20.61
C ASP A 41 -8.40 10.71 -21.91
N LYS A 42 -7.95 9.44 -21.95
CA LYS A 42 -8.10 8.58 -23.13
C LYS A 42 -9.31 7.66 -23.03
N ALA A 43 -9.78 7.20 -24.18
CA ALA A 43 -10.85 6.21 -24.22
C ALA A 43 -10.40 4.89 -23.53
N PRO A 44 -11.31 4.17 -22.85
CA PRO A 44 -10.99 2.90 -22.16
C PRO A 44 -10.26 1.89 -23.04
N SER A 45 -10.61 1.77 -24.32
CA SER A 45 -9.95 0.87 -25.27
C SER A 45 -8.49 1.26 -25.59
N GLU A 46 -8.15 2.54 -25.52
CA GLU A 46 -6.78 3.01 -25.68
C GLU A 46 -5.97 2.79 -24.42
N ILE A 47 -6.59 3.03 -23.25
CA ILE A 47 -6.00 2.77 -21.94
C ILE A 47 -5.65 1.27 -21.81
N MET A 48 -6.58 0.38 -22.14
CA MET A 48 -6.36 -1.07 -22.10
C MET A 48 -5.17 -1.52 -22.95
N LYS A 49 -4.97 -0.95 -24.15
CA LYS A 49 -3.79 -1.26 -25.00
C LYS A 49 -2.46 -0.91 -24.32
N ILE A 50 -2.46 0.08 -23.43
CA ILE A 50 -1.26 0.44 -22.66
C ILE A 50 -1.11 -0.54 -21.48
N ILE A 51 -2.19 -0.79 -20.74
CA ILE A 51 -2.24 -1.68 -19.56
C ILE A 51 -1.79 -3.10 -19.92
N GLU A 52 -2.29 -3.66 -21.02
CA GLU A 52 -1.95 -5.01 -21.49
C GLU A 52 -0.44 -5.24 -21.69
N ARG A 53 0.32 -4.16 -21.97
CA ARG A 53 1.77 -4.19 -22.16
C ARG A 53 2.56 -3.97 -20.87
N CYS A 54 1.90 -3.82 -19.74
CA CYS A 54 2.53 -3.67 -18.45
C CYS A 54 2.56 -4.99 -17.69
N ASP A 55 3.59 -5.17 -16.88
CA ASP A 55 3.86 -6.41 -16.14
C ASP A 55 3.30 -6.37 -14.71
N ALA A 56 3.09 -5.17 -14.15
CA ALA A 56 2.52 -4.95 -12.83
C ALA A 56 1.81 -3.58 -12.75
N VAL A 57 1.10 -3.36 -11.65
CA VAL A 57 0.36 -2.12 -11.36
C VAL A 57 0.86 -1.51 -10.05
N LEU A 58 1.11 -0.20 -10.06
CA LEU A 58 1.29 0.63 -8.88
C LEU A 58 0.16 1.66 -8.84
N LEU A 59 -0.70 1.59 -7.83
CA LEU A 59 -1.76 2.55 -7.57
C LEU A 59 -1.23 3.63 -6.61
N PRO A 60 -0.93 4.86 -7.09
CA PRO A 60 -0.39 5.92 -6.26
C PRO A 60 -1.45 6.57 -5.38
N GLY A 61 -1.01 7.32 -4.36
CA GLY A 61 -1.87 8.21 -3.60
C GLY A 61 -2.54 9.26 -4.48
N SER A 62 -3.65 9.81 -4.00
CA SER A 62 -4.40 10.91 -4.63
C SER A 62 -4.74 11.98 -3.59
N ARG A 63 -5.14 13.17 -4.06
CA ARG A 63 -5.79 14.18 -3.22
C ARG A 63 -7.32 14.02 -3.21
N ALA A 64 -7.86 13.25 -4.16
CA ALA A 64 -9.25 12.84 -4.16
C ALA A 64 -9.48 11.73 -3.14
N ASP A 65 -10.70 11.62 -2.66
CA ASP A 65 -11.16 10.46 -1.89
C ASP A 65 -11.89 9.47 -2.78
N VAL A 66 -11.97 8.21 -2.34
CA VAL A 66 -12.79 7.21 -3.01
C VAL A 66 -14.25 7.56 -2.83
N ASP A 67 -15.03 7.53 -3.93
CA ASP A 67 -16.46 7.84 -3.88
C ASP A 67 -17.19 6.89 -2.90
N PRO A 68 -17.85 7.42 -1.84
CA PRO A 68 -18.60 6.61 -0.89
C PRO A 68 -19.71 5.76 -1.51
N ALA A 69 -20.24 6.16 -2.68
CA ALA A 69 -21.22 5.36 -3.41
C ALA A 69 -20.68 3.99 -3.86
N LYS A 70 -19.35 3.85 -4.02
CA LYS A 70 -18.71 2.58 -4.41
C LYS A 70 -18.72 1.52 -3.31
N TYR A 71 -18.91 1.92 -2.06
CA TYR A 71 -19.05 1.02 -0.90
C TYR A 71 -20.35 1.28 -0.11
N GLU A 72 -21.40 1.77 -0.81
CA GLU A 72 -22.77 1.92 -0.32
C GLU A 72 -22.91 2.78 0.95
N ALA A 73 -21.99 3.75 1.13
CA ALA A 73 -21.99 4.65 2.28
C ALA A 73 -22.53 6.04 1.94
N SER A 74 -23.18 6.68 2.91
CA SER A 74 -23.52 8.10 2.82
C SER A 74 -22.24 8.93 2.88
N ARG A 75 -22.15 9.98 2.05
CA ARG A 75 -20.98 10.87 2.01
C ARG A 75 -20.85 11.65 3.31
N HIS A 76 -19.69 11.56 3.95
CA HIS A 76 -19.30 12.39 5.08
C HIS A 76 -18.94 13.81 4.61
N PRO A 77 -19.26 14.89 5.40
CA PRO A 77 -18.94 16.27 4.99
C PRO A 77 -17.45 16.54 4.71
N SER A 78 -16.56 15.84 5.43
CA SER A 78 -15.09 15.96 5.28
C SER A 78 -14.55 15.19 4.08
N THR A 79 -15.34 14.35 3.42
CA THR A 79 -14.90 13.57 2.25
C THR A 79 -14.60 14.52 1.09
N ALA A 80 -13.38 14.48 0.55
CA ALA A 80 -12.98 15.23 -0.62
C ALA A 80 -13.73 14.74 -1.88
N GLU A 81 -13.74 15.56 -2.91
CA GLU A 81 -14.40 15.21 -4.16
C GLU A 81 -13.63 14.08 -4.88
N ALA A 82 -14.37 13.06 -5.32
CA ALA A 82 -13.81 11.97 -6.10
C ALA A 82 -13.34 12.46 -7.48
N ASP A 83 -12.36 11.79 -8.07
CA ASP A 83 -11.92 12.02 -9.45
C ASP A 83 -12.45 10.90 -10.36
N PRO A 84 -13.59 11.08 -11.07
CA PRO A 84 -14.22 10.03 -11.87
C PRO A 84 -13.33 9.48 -12.98
N LYS A 85 -12.38 10.27 -13.49
CA LYS A 85 -11.43 9.82 -14.52
C LYS A 85 -10.39 8.88 -13.90
N ARG A 86 -9.91 9.22 -12.71
CA ARG A 86 -9.00 8.37 -11.96
C ARG A 86 -9.68 7.06 -11.56
N ASP A 87 -10.91 7.14 -11.07
CA ASP A 87 -11.72 5.97 -10.71
C ASP A 87 -11.88 4.99 -11.87
N THR A 88 -12.22 5.50 -13.07
CA THR A 88 -12.36 4.67 -14.27
C THR A 88 -11.06 3.93 -14.62
N VAL A 89 -9.92 4.62 -14.53
CA VAL A 89 -8.61 4.04 -14.86
C VAL A 89 -8.19 3.02 -13.80
N ASP A 90 -8.43 3.29 -12.52
CA ASP A 90 -8.13 2.35 -11.43
C ASP A 90 -8.94 1.05 -11.57
N GLU A 91 -10.23 1.13 -11.94
CA GLU A 91 -11.06 -0.04 -12.20
C GLU A 91 -10.52 -0.89 -13.36
N LEU A 92 -10.11 -0.27 -14.47
CA LEU A 92 -9.52 -0.98 -15.59
C LEU A 92 -8.20 -1.67 -15.20
N LEU A 93 -7.35 -0.97 -14.45
CA LEU A 93 -6.08 -1.50 -13.94
C LEU A 93 -6.28 -2.68 -13.00
N LEU A 94 -7.20 -2.55 -12.04
CA LEU A 94 -7.49 -3.61 -11.09
C LEU A 94 -8.14 -4.81 -11.76
N GLN A 95 -9.09 -4.59 -12.68
CA GLN A 95 -9.72 -5.67 -13.44
C GLN A 95 -8.67 -6.47 -14.23
N ASP A 96 -7.78 -5.80 -14.96
CA ASP A 96 -6.70 -6.46 -15.70
C ASP A 96 -5.71 -7.16 -14.76
N ALA A 97 -5.32 -6.51 -13.66
CA ALA A 97 -4.38 -7.07 -12.69
C ALA A 97 -4.91 -8.36 -12.05
N TYR A 98 -6.18 -8.39 -11.63
CA TYR A 98 -6.79 -9.58 -11.05
C TYR A 98 -7.03 -10.68 -12.10
N ASN A 99 -7.49 -10.34 -13.29
CA ASN A 99 -7.72 -11.30 -14.37
C ASN A 99 -6.41 -11.95 -14.85
N MET A 100 -5.33 -11.16 -14.91
CA MET A 100 -4.04 -11.59 -15.43
C MET A 100 -3.03 -11.93 -14.33
N ARG A 101 -3.41 -11.83 -13.04
CA ARG A 101 -2.52 -12.01 -11.88
C ARG A 101 -1.26 -11.14 -11.95
N LYS A 102 -1.39 -9.90 -12.41
CA LYS A 102 -0.30 -8.94 -12.39
C LYS A 102 -0.06 -8.45 -10.96
N PRO A 103 1.18 -8.38 -10.50
CA PRO A 103 1.50 -7.81 -9.21
C PRO A 103 0.88 -6.43 -9.00
N VAL A 104 0.37 -6.16 -7.79
CA VAL A 104 -0.25 -4.89 -7.41
C VAL A 104 0.45 -4.33 -6.18
N LEU A 105 0.84 -3.05 -6.26
CA LEU A 105 1.24 -2.25 -5.12
C LEU A 105 0.29 -1.05 -4.99
N GLY A 106 -0.44 -0.96 -3.88
CA GLY A 106 -1.29 0.19 -3.53
C GLY A 106 -0.63 1.09 -2.49
N ILE A 107 -0.70 2.42 -2.67
CA ILE A 107 -0.12 3.40 -1.73
C ILE A 107 -1.18 4.44 -1.38
N CYS A 108 -1.49 4.59 -0.08
CA CYS A 108 -2.45 5.54 0.47
C CYS A 108 -3.83 5.40 -0.19
N TYR A 109 -4.24 6.32 -1.05
CA TYR A 109 -5.45 6.18 -1.87
C TYR A 109 -5.47 4.85 -2.65
N GLY A 110 -4.29 4.39 -3.14
CA GLY A 110 -4.17 3.12 -3.84
C GLY A 110 -4.52 1.90 -2.98
N LEU A 111 -4.26 1.93 -1.67
CA LEU A 111 -4.74 0.93 -0.72
C LEU A 111 -6.27 1.02 -0.57
N GLN A 112 -6.79 2.23 -0.45
CA GLN A 112 -8.22 2.47 -0.22
C GLN A 112 -9.08 2.02 -1.40
N ILE A 113 -8.72 2.41 -2.63
CA ILE A 113 -9.44 1.99 -3.84
C ILE A 113 -9.33 0.49 -4.11
N LEU A 114 -8.16 -0.13 -3.81
CA LEU A 114 -8.00 -1.58 -3.87
C LEU A 114 -8.94 -2.28 -2.90
N ASN A 115 -9.04 -1.82 -1.66
CA ASN A 115 -9.94 -2.38 -0.65
C ASN A 115 -11.40 -2.29 -1.10
N VAL A 116 -11.83 -1.13 -1.60
CA VAL A 116 -13.19 -0.91 -2.10
C VAL A 116 -13.48 -1.74 -3.35
N TYR A 117 -12.53 -1.85 -4.28
CA TYR A 117 -12.64 -2.73 -5.45
C TYR A 117 -12.85 -4.20 -5.03
N ARG A 118 -12.32 -4.59 -3.88
CA ARG A 118 -12.49 -5.93 -3.29
C ARG A 118 -13.68 -6.01 -2.33
N THR A 119 -14.66 -5.09 -2.43
CA THR A 119 -15.90 -5.06 -1.63
C THR A 119 -15.70 -4.64 -0.16
N GLY A 120 -14.56 -4.06 0.18
CA GLY A 120 -14.33 -3.47 1.50
C GLY A 120 -14.92 -2.07 1.64
N THR A 121 -14.89 -1.53 2.86
CA THR A 121 -15.39 -0.19 3.20
C THR A 121 -14.30 0.70 3.77
N LEU A 122 -14.57 2.00 3.89
CA LEU A 122 -13.63 2.98 4.41
C LEU A 122 -14.25 3.78 5.57
N ILE A 123 -13.40 4.13 6.54
CA ILE A 123 -13.62 5.23 7.47
C ILE A 123 -13.36 6.50 6.69
N GLN A 124 -14.38 7.35 6.52
CA GLN A 124 -14.31 8.54 5.66
C GLN A 124 -13.56 9.70 6.31
N ASP A 125 -13.50 9.74 7.64
CA ASP A 125 -12.72 10.73 8.39
C ASP A 125 -12.31 10.18 9.76
N LEU A 126 -11.00 9.99 9.95
CA LEU A 126 -10.44 9.43 11.19
C LEU A 126 -10.67 10.38 12.39
N ALA A 127 -10.62 11.70 12.16
CA ALA A 127 -10.76 12.67 13.21
C ALA A 127 -12.18 12.74 13.78
N GLU A 128 -13.19 12.45 12.96
CA GLU A 128 -14.59 12.50 13.38
C GLU A 128 -15.21 11.12 13.63
N CYS A 129 -14.78 10.09 12.87
CA CYS A 129 -15.38 8.76 12.95
C CYS A 129 -14.75 7.85 14.00
N LEU A 130 -13.46 8.04 14.36
CA LEU A 130 -12.87 7.26 15.44
C LEU A 130 -13.43 7.68 16.82
N PRO A 131 -13.56 6.74 17.78
CA PRO A 131 -13.83 7.07 19.17
C PRO A 131 -12.77 8.03 19.74
N LEU A 132 -13.18 8.97 20.61
CA LEU A 132 -12.28 10.01 21.16
C LEU A 132 -11.01 9.43 21.80
N GLU A 133 -11.14 8.31 22.49
CA GLU A 133 -10.02 7.61 23.15
C GLU A 133 -9.00 7.04 22.16
N LYS A 134 -9.37 6.86 20.89
CA LYS A 134 -8.52 6.37 19.80
C LYS A 134 -7.92 7.48 18.94
N ARG A 135 -8.34 8.74 19.09
CA ARG A 135 -7.84 9.89 18.31
C ARG A 135 -6.49 10.41 18.85
N ARG A 136 -5.53 9.52 19.07
CA ARG A 136 -4.23 9.85 19.66
C ARG A 136 -3.13 10.11 18.65
N VAL A 137 -3.33 9.65 17.41
CA VAL A 137 -2.34 9.71 16.34
C VAL A 137 -2.79 10.71 15.28
N ASN A 138 -1.86 11.54 14.82
CA ASN A 138 -2.11 12.44 13.71
C ASN A 138 -1.75 11.75 12.38
N HIS A 139 -2.71 11.05 11.78
CA HIS A 139 -2.55 10.43 10.47
C HIS A 139 -2.46 11.46 9.33
N ALA A 140 -2.93 12.69 9.55
CA ALA A 140 -2.82 13.81 8.61
C ALA A 140 -1.61 14.71 8.89
N ALA A 141 -0.50 14.14 9.40
CA ALA A 141 0.71 14.87 9.77
C ALA A 141 1.34 15.67 8.61
N GLY A 142 1.11 15.19 7.37
CA GLY A 142 1.51 15.91 6.17
C GLY A 142 2.83 15.41 5.58
N ARG A 143 3.06 15.84 4.33
CA ARG A 143 4.15 15.31 3.51
C ARG A 143 5.58 15.68 3.97
N ASN A 144 5.72 16.68 4.82
CA ASN A 144 7.02 17.15 5.31
C ASN A 144 7.42 16.51 6.65
N VAL A 145 6.57 15.64 7.21
CA VAL A 145 6.84 14.90 8.45
C VAL A 145 7.40 13.53 8.07
N PRO A 146 8.70 13.26 8.28
CA PRO A 146 9.34 12.02 7.83
C PRO A 146 8.88 10.81 8.65
N VAL A 147 8.55 11.00 9.92
CA VAL A 147 8.00 9.97 10.82
C VAL A 147 6.83 10.58 11.58
N ALA A 148 5.63 10.07 11.34
CA ALA A 148 4.41 10.53 12.00
C ALA A 148 4.03 9.61 13.18
N HIS A 149 4.10 8.30 12.97
CA HIS A 149 3.82 7.28 14.00
C HIS A 149 4.55 5.97 13.67
N ALA A 150 4.35 4.98 14.50
CA ALA A 150 4.81 3.62 14.25
C ALA A 150 3.65 2.73 13.79
N VAL A 151 3.96 1.69 13.02
CA VAL A 151 3.02 0.62 12.69
C VAL A 151 3.56 -0.72 13.17
N VAL A 152 2.68 -1.58 13.63
CA VAL A 152 2.97 -2.97 14.00
C VAL A 152 2.71 -3.84 12.77
N VAL A 153 3.75 -4.55 12.30
CA VAL A 153 3.69 -5.46 11.17
C VAL A 153 3.68 -6.89 11.66
N ASP A 154 2.76 -7.72 11.16
CA ASP A 154 2.69 -9.16 11.41
C ASP A 154 3.92 -9.86 10.80
N LEU A 155 4.72 -10.54 11.63
CA LEU A 155 5.93 -11.25 11.18
C LEU A 155 5.66 -12.40 10.22
N GLY A 156 4.43 -12.93 10.18
CA GLY A 156 4.00 -13.94 9.21
C GLY A 156 3.64 -13.38 7.83
N SER A 157 3.83 -12.07 7.62
CA SER A 157 3.45 -11.39 6.38
C SER A 157 4.57 -11.32 5.34
N THR A 158 4.19 -11.14 4.09
CA THR A 158 5.11 -10.82 2.99
C THR A 158 5.76 -9.45 3.24
N LEU A 159 4.99 -8.49 3.76
CA LEU A 159 5.50 -7.17 4.12
C LEU A 159 6.65 -7.28 5.14
N ALA A 160 6.48 -8.09 6.20
CA ALA A 160 7.55 -8.31 7.18
C ALA A 160 8.80 -8.91 6.54
N THR A 161 8.65 -9.87 5.64
CA THR A 161 9.77 -10.47 4.90
C THR A 161 10.50 -9.42 4.06
N ILE A 162 9.77 -8.55 3.36
CA ILE A 162 10.31 -7.48 2.53
C ILE A 162 11.13 -6.49 3.37
N VAL A 163 10.55 -5.96 4.45
CA VAL A 163 11.18 -4.90 5.26
C VAL A 163 12.28 -5.43 6.19
N ASN A 164 12.22 -6.69 6.65
CA ASN A 164 13.32 -7.34 7.41
C ASN A 164 14.52 -7.65 6.52
N GLY A 165 14.29 -8.12 5.29
CA GLY A 165 15.37 -8.38 4.34
C GLY A 165 16.18 -7.11 4.00
N ALA A 166 15.55 -5.94 4.07
CA ALA A 166 16.19 -4.65 3.87
C ALA A 166 17.20 -4.31 4.98
N VAL A 167 16.86 -4.55 6.25
CA VAL A 167 17.72 -4.24 7.41
C VAL A 167 18.98 -5.11 7.46
N GLY A 168 18.89 -6.36 6.99
CA GLY A 168 20.03 -7.27 6.92
C GLY A 168 21.10 -6.90 5.89
N GLN A 169 20.77 -6.02 4.93
CA GLN A 169 21.71 -5.55 3.91
C GLN A 169 22.52 -4.32 4.33
N GLU A 170 22.00 -3.48 5.24
CA GLU A 170 22.72 -2.29 5.73
C GLU A 170 23.77 -2.61 6.81
N HIS A 171 23.60 -3.69 7.54
CA HIS A 171 24.51 -4.09 8.59
C HIS A 171 24.99 -5.53 8.36
N GLY A 172 26.20 -5.68 7.83
CA GLY A 172 26.94 -6.94 7.84
C GLY A 172 27.27 -7.39 9.27
N LEU A 173 26.32 -7.32 10.21
CA LEU A 173 26.45 -7.67 11.60
C LEU A 173 25.71 -9.00 11.90
N SER A 174 26.49 -9.90 12.48
CA SER A 174 26.12 -11.19 13.04
C SER A 174 24.93 -11.12 14.01
N PRO A 175 24.13 -12.21 14.17
CA PRO A 175 22.88 -12.20 14.95
C PRO A 175 23.03 -12.14 16.49
N LEU A 176 24.10 -11.62 17.04
CA LEU A 176 24.45 -11.84 18.46
C LEU A 176 24.37 -10.62 19.41
N ASP A 177 23.88 -9.44 19.01
CA ASP A 177 23.80 -8.31 19.93
C ASP A 177 22.37 -7.81 20.13
N ARG A 178 21.58 -8.62 20.88
CA ARG A 178 20.27 -8.21 21.40
C ARG A 178 20.26 -8.28 22.92
N GLU A 179 20.83 -7.29 23.58
CA GLU A 179 20.46 -6.98 24.96
C GLU A 179 19.48 -5.79 24.95
N GLY A 180 18.20 -6.13 25.17
CA GLY A 180 17.13 -5.16 25.25
C GLY A 180 17.12 -4.46 26.60
N HIS A 181 17.13 -3.13 26.60
CA HIS A 181 16.76 -2.35 27.78
C HIS A 181 15.25 -2.38 27.95
N VAL A 182 14.81 -3.09 28.98
CA VAL A 182 13.43 -3.14 29.46
C VAL A 182 13.14 -1.87 30.26
N PHE A 183 12.27 -0.99 29.77
CA PHE A 183 11.65 0.04 30.61
C PHE A 183 10.57 -0.61 31.47
N SER A 184 10.83 -0.62 32.79
CA SER A 184 9.90 -1.09 33.82
C SER A 184 8.63 -0.25 33.87
N ARG A 185 7.47 -0.90 33.72
CA ARG A 185 6.16 -0.29 33.94
C ARG A 185 5.46 -0.89 35.17
N ALA A 186 5.00 -0.01 36.04
CA ALA A 186 4.21 -0.34 37.21
C ALA A 186 2.87 -1.01 36.85
N LYS A 187 2.46 -1.98 37.67
CA LYS A 187 1.22 -2.75 37.57
C LYS A 187 0.02 -1.94 37.95
N SER A 188 -1.07 -2.02 37.20
CA SER A 188 -2.44 -1.95 37.71
C SER A 188 -3.31 -2.97 36.98
N ALA A 189 -4.21 -3.61 37.75
CA ALA A 189 -4.91 -4.83 37.44
C ALA A 189 -6.21 -4.65 36.64
N ASP A 190 -6.65 -5.76 36.06
CA ASP A 190 -8.01 -6.17 35.67
C ASP A 190 -8.70 -5.47 34.50
N GLN A 191 -8.54 -6.07 33.31
CA GLN A 191 -9.66 -6.36 32.42
C GLN A 191 -9.16 -7.38 31.36
N GLU A 192 -9.91 -8.48 31.20
CA GLU A 192 -9.66 -9.52 30.19
C GLU A 192 -9.79 -8.96 28.77
N PRO A 193 -8.86 -9.29 27.86
CA PRO A 193 -9.00 -9.01 26.43
C PRO A 193 -9.88 -10.06 25.76
N PRO A 194 -10.59 -9.70 24.67
CA PRO A 194 -11.31 -10.66 23.83
C PRO A 194 -10.33 -11.60 23.11
N ALA A 195 -10.81 -12.82 22.89
CA ALA A 195 -10.16 -14.03 22.40
C ALA A 195 -8.94 -13.86 21.46
N ALA A 196 -7.86 -14.48 21.92
CA ALA A 196 -6.67 -15.00 21.23
C ALA A 196 -6.52 -14.75 19.73
N ALA A 197 -5.84 -13.65 19.38
CA ALA A 197 -4.94 -13.64 18.24
C ALA A 197 -3.68 -14.42 18.62
N SER A 198 -3.22 -15.34 17.76
CA SER A 198 -1.99 -16.09 17.91
C SER A 198 -0.85 -15.17 18.35
N GLU A 199 -0.06 -15.56 19.36
CA GLU A 199 1.15 -14.87 19.79
C GLU A 199 2.23 -14.90 18.68
N GLY A 200 1.98 -14.19 17.57
CA GLY A 200 2.94 -13.91 16.52
C GLY A 200 3.81 -12.74 16.96
N LYS A 201 5.13 -12.92 16.97
CA LYS A 201 6.07 -11.82 17.15
C LYS A 201 5.72 -10.72 16.16
N ALA A 202 5.58 -9.49 16.61
CA ALA A 202 5.26 -8.32 15.79
C ALA A 202 6.50 -7.43 15.63
N MET A 203 6.62 -6.76 14.49
CA MET A 203 7.70 -5.81 14.21
C MET A 203 7.15 -4.40 14.17
N LEU A 204 7.80 -3.48 14.87
CA LEU A 204 7.45 -2.05 14.87
C LEU A 204 8.33 -1.30 13.87
N ILE A 205 7.71 -0.57 12.94
CA ILE A 205 8.40 0.29 11.99
C ILE A 205 7.86 1.73 12.03
N PRO A 206 8.74 2.75 11.96
CA PRO A 206 8.32 4.13 11.85
C PRO A 206 7.84 4.43 10.41
N VAL A 207 6.75 5.20 10.28
CA VAL A 207 6.19 5.58 8.99
C VAL A 207 5.82 7.06 8.93
N ASN A 208 5.86 7.65 7.74
CA ASN A 208 5.22 8.93 7.49
C ASN A 208 3.70 8.74 7.35
N SER A 209 2.91 9.81 7.48
CA SER A 209 1.46 9.71 7.37
C SER A 209 0.86 11.00 6.80
N SER A 210 -0.14 10.86 5.93
CA SER A 210 -0.73 12.00 5.22
C SER A 210 -2.12 11.62 4.68
N HIS A 211 -2.95 11.01 5.52
CA HIS A 211 -4.30 10.57 5.17
C HIS A 211 -5.30 10.88 6.28
N HIS A 212 -6.57 11.10 5.92
CA HIS A 212 -7.67 11.28 6.84
C HIS A 212 -8.71 10.15 6.72
N GLN A 213 -8.61 9.33 5.68
CA GLN A 213 -9.41 8.13 5.48
C GLN A 213 -8.56 6.89 5.76
N ALA A 214 -9.22 5.79 6.12
CA ALA A 214 -8.59 4.48 6.31
C ALA A 214 -9.54 3.34 5.94
N VAL A 215 -9.00 2.12 5.85
CA VAL A 215 -9.80 0.90 5.71
C VAL A 215 -10.64 0.68 6.97
N ASP A 216 -11.92 0.36 6.77
CA ASP A 216 -12.85 -0.07 7.82
C ASP A 216 -13.07 -1.59 7.71
N ALA A 217 -13.97 -2.07 6.87
CA ALA A 217 -14.08 -3.50 6.56
C ALA A 217 -13.10 -3.89 5.45
N VAL A 218 -12.39 -4.99 5.66
CA VAL A 218 -11.40 -5.51 4.68
C VAL A 218 -12.13 -6.24 3.54
N GLY A 219 -11.73 -5.95 2.32
CA GLY A 219 -12.29 -6.53 1.11
C GLY A 219 -11.91 -8.00 0.88
N ASP A 220 -12.69 -8.67 0.04
CA ASP A 220 -12.53 -10.09 -0.27
C ASP A 220 -11.15 -10.43 -0.84
N GLY A 221 -10.54 -11.47 -0.27
CA GLY A 221 -9.22 -11.94 -0.68
C GLY A 221 -8.06 -11.04 -0.25
N LEU A 222 -8.30 -10.11 0.68
CA LEU A 222 -7.29 -9.31 1.37
C LEU A 222 -7.21 -9.69 2.84
N ARG A 223 -6.08 -9.40 3.49
CA ARG A 223 -5.87 -9.55 4.93
C ARG A 223 -5.10 -8.37 5.50
N VAL A 224 -5.36 -8.01 6.75
CA VAL A 224 -4.57 -7.02 7.47
C VAL A 224 -3.21 -7.60 7.83
N VAL A 225 -2.14 -6.83 7.59
CA VAL A 225 -0.77 -7.22 7.92
C VAL A 225 -0.01 -6.12 8.67
N ALA A 226 -0.58 -4.92 8.77
CA ALA A 226 -0.06 -3.88 9.65
C ALA A 226 -1.18 -2.97 10.16
N HIS A 227 -1.00 -2.46 11.37
CA HIS A 227 -1.91 -1.50 12.01
C HIS A 227 -1.13 -0.53 12.92
N CYS A 228 -1.71 0.63 13.16
CA CYS A 228 -1.22 1.56 14.16
C CYS A 228 -1.53 1.01 15.57
N PRO A 229 -0.54 0.84 16.46
CA PRO A 229 -0.76 0.25 17.79
C PRO A 229 -1.57 1.13 18.73
N ASP A 230 -1.62 2.44 18.50
CA ASP A 230 -2.25 3.40 19.41
C ASP A 230 -3.76 3.55 19.20
N ASP A 231 -4.25 3.31 17.99
CA ASP A 231 -5.67 3.50 17.63
C ASP A 231 -6.28 2.33 16.84
N GLY A 232 -5.44 1.40 16.35
CA GLY A 232 -5.87 0.22 15.61
C GLY A 232 -6.18 0.50 14.14
N VAL A 233 -5.85 1.68 13.61
CA VAL A 233 -6.04 2.01 12.19
C VAL A 233 -5.24 1.03 11.32
N ILE A 234 -5.90 0.48 10.30
CA ILE A 234 -5.28 -0.46 9.36
C ILE A 234 -4.30 0.31 8.47
N GLU A 235 -3.05 -0.15 8.45
CA GLU A 235 -1.95 0.52 7.77
C GLU A 235 -1.39 -0.30 6.59
N ALA A 236 -1.64 -1.62 6.52
CA ALA A 236 -1.29 -2.40 5.34
C ALA A 236 -2.20 -3.60 5.15
N LEU A 237 -2.40 -3.93 3.87
CA LEU A 237 -3.13 -5.10 3.41
C LEU A 237 -2.27 -5.93 2.46
N GLU A 238 -2.48 -7.24 2.47
CA GLU A 238 -1.94 -8.19 1.50
C GLU A 238 -3.05 -9.05 0.88
N GLY A 239 -2.80 -9.53 -0.35
CA GLY A 239 -3.62 -10.58 -0.94
C GLY A 239 -3.45 -11.91 -0.22
N THR A 240 -4.54 -12.68 -0.10
CA THR A 240 -4.54 -14.02 0.52
C THR A 240 -4.12 -15.12 -0.45
N SER A 241 -4.06 -14.84 -1.75
CA SER A 241 -3.67 -15.79 -2.78
C SER A 241 -2.16 -15.91 -2.88
N ALA A 242 -1.61 -17.13 -2.76
CA ALA A 242 -0.17 -17.36 -2.80
C ALA A 242 0.46 -17.13 -4.20
N ASP A 243 -0.35 -17.17 -5.26
CA ASP A 243 0.08 -17.05 -6.65
C ASP A 243 -0.21 -15.66 -7.26
N HIS A 244 -0.63 -14.70 -6.44
CA HIS A 244 -0.87 -13.33 -6.88
C HIS A 244 -0.29 -12.34 -5.86
N PHE A 245 0.80 -11.69 -6.21
CA PHE A 245 1.41 -10.66 -5.36
C PHE A 245 0.49 -9.42 -5.30
N VAL A 246 -0.08 -9.17 -4.14
CA VAL A 246 -0.86 -7.95 -3.84
C VAL A 246 -0.39 -7.43 -2.49
N LEU A 247 0.11 -6.20 -2.49
CA LEU A 247 0.55 -5.48 -1.29
C LEU A 247 0.01 -4.05 -1.35
N ALA A 248 -0.51 -3.56 -0.26
CA ALA A 248 -0.92 -2.17 -0.16
C ALA A 248 -0.59 -1.59 1.21
N VAL A 249 -0.11 -0.34 1.23
CA VAL A 249 0.31 0.38 2.43
C VAL A 249 -0.38 1.74 2.50
N GLN A 250 -0.75 2.18 3.72
CA GLN A 250 -1.45 3.44 3.92
C GLN A 250 -0.50 4.64 3.97
N TRP A 251 0.75 4.42 4.40
CA TRP A 251 1.80 5.45 4.37
C TRP A 251 2.38 5.66 2.98
N HIS A 252 3.36 6.55 2.86
CA HIS A 252 3.96 6.97 1.59
C HIS A 252 5.44 6.58 1.48
N PRO A 253 5.78 5.33 1.11
CA PRO A 253 7.17 4.90 0.97
C PRO A 253 7.91 5.65 -0.16
N GLU A 254 7.21 6.15 -1.19
CA GLU A 254 7.81 6.93 -2.28
C GLU A 254 8.49 8.22 -1.81
N ARG A 255 8.13 8.73 -0.62
CA ARG A 255 8.70 9.95 -0.07
C ARG A 255 10.02 9.73 0.66
N SER A 256 10.35 8.49 0.98
CA SER A 256 11.52 8.12 1.79
C SER A 256 12.49 7.16 1.09
N VAL A 257 12.29 6.85 -0.20
CA VAL A 257 13.18 5.94 -0.96
C VAL A 257 14.64 6.38 -1.00
N ASP A 258 14.92 7.66 -0.83
CA ASP A 258 16.30 8.17 -0.83
C ASP A 258 17.04 7.88 0.50
N GLN A 259 16.32 7.73 1.61
CA GLN A 259 16.89 7.59 2.95
C GLN A 259 16.57 6.26 3.64
N ASP A 260 15.48 5.60 3.26
CA ASP A 260 14.98 4.41 3.95
C ASP A 260 15.01 3.17 3.04
N GLU A 261 15.78 2.17 3.45
CA GLU A 261 15.94 0.91 2.72
C GLU A 261 14.65 0.06 2.75
N ARG A 262 13.82 0.18 3.80
CA ARG A 262 12.52 -0.51 3.86
C ARG A 262 11.58 0.00 2.79
N SER A 263 11.58 1.33 2.60
CA SER A 263 10.81 1.96 1.51
C SER A 263 11.27 1.50 0.14
N ARG A 264 12.59 1.43 -0.10
CA ARG A 264 13.16 0.86 -1.34
C ARG A 264 12.76 -0.60 -1.55
N ALA A 265 12.76 -1.40 -0.47
CA ALA A 265 12.44 -2.82 -0.53
C ALA A 265 11.00 -3.09 -0.98
N ILE A 266 10.04 -2.23 -0.60
CA ILE A 266 8.64 -2.33 -1.03
C ILE A 266 8.55 -2.21 -2.57
N PHE A 267 9.24 -1.24 -3.17
CA PHE A 267 9.25 -1.08 -4.63
C PHE A 267 10.02 -2.21 -5.33
N ARG A 268 11.13 -2.67 -4.75
CA ARG A 268 11.85 -3.84 -5.30
C ARG A 268 10.98 -5.07 -5.32
N ALA A 269 10.19 -5.31 -4.29
CA ALA A 269 9.33 -6.49 -4.21
C ALA A 269 8.30 -6.56 -5.36
N VAL A 270 7.63 -5.47 -5.70
CA VAL A 270 6.68 -5.45 -6.83
C VAL A 270 7.39 -5.62 -8.17
N VAL A 271 8.57 -5.00 -8.35
CA VAL A 271 9.37 -5.14 -9.57
C VAL A 271 9.90 -6.56 -9.74
N GLU A 272 10.33 -7.21 -8.67
CA GLU A 272 10.78 -8.61 -8.69
C GLU A 272 9.62 -9.59 -8.94
N ALA A 273 8.46 -9.35 -8.33
CA ALA A 273 7.25 -10.12 -8.62
C ALA A 273 6.84 -10.02 -10.09
N ALA A 274 6.94 -8.82 -10.69
CA ALA A 274 6.71 -8.61 -12.11
C ALA A 274 7.71 -9.38 -12.99
N ARG A 275 8.99 -9.40 -12.62
CA ARG A 275 10.02 -10.19 -13.31
C ARG A 275 9.79 -11.69 -13.22
N ALA A 276 9.38 -12.17 -12.05
CA ALA A 276 9.08 -13.60 -11.84
C ALA A 276 7.92 -14.04 -12.72
N ARG A 277 6.81 -13.29 -12.68
CA ARG A 277 5.63 -13.53 -13.52
C ARG A 277 5.98 -13.53 -15.02
N HIS A 278 6.77 -12.57 -15.49
CA HIS A 278 7.20 -12.50 -16.89
C HIS A 278 7.99 -13.76 -17.30
N ARG A 279 8.91 -14.24 -16.47
CA ARG A 279 9.67 -15.48 -16.71
C ARG A 279 8.77 -16.72 -16.82
N GLU A 280 7.76 -16.85 -15.95
CA GLU A 280 6.80 -17.95 -15.99
C GLU A 280 6.02 -17.96 -17.31
N LEU A 281 5.49 -16.81 -17.74
CA LEU A 281 4.75 -16.68 -19.00
C LEU A 281 5.60 -17.02 -20.23
N VAL A 282 6.87 -16.65 -20.25
CA VAL A 282 7.81 -16.97 -21.34
C VAL A 282 8.22 -18.43 -21.30
N GLY A 283 8.47 -18.99 -20.10
CA GLY A 283 8.80 -20.40 -19.90
C GLY A 283 7.70 -21.36 -20.34
N VAL A 284 6.44 -21.04 -20.04
CA VAL A 284 5.27 -21.83 -20.48
C VAL A 284 5.14 -21.81 -22.02
N ARG A 285 5.37 -20.66 -22.67
CA ARG A 285 5.35 -20.56 -24.15
C ARG A 285 6.48 -21.34 -24.84
N GLY A 286 7.61 -21.54 -24.15
CA GLY A 286 8.75 -22.33 -24.66
C GLY A 286 8.56 -23.85 -24.55
N ALA A 287 7.71 -24.31 -23.61
CA ALA A 287 7.44 -25.73 -23.37
C ALA A 287 6.32 -26.32 -24.26
N VAL A 288 5.57 -25.49 -25.01
CA VAL A 288 4.45 -25.88 -25.89
C VAL A 288 4.88 -25.94 -27.36
N LYS A 289 6.18 -25.96 -27.61
CA LYS A 289 6.75 -26.23 -28.96
C LYS A 289 7.40 -27.64 -28.97
#